data_34071b3acd0e304814f7a71d8bd2720d
#
_entry.id   34071b3acd0e304814f7a71d8bd2720d
#
_cell.length_a   1.000
_cell.length_b   1.000
_cell.length_c   1.000
_cell.angle_alpha   90.00
_cell.angle_beta   90.00
_cell.angle_gamma   90.00
#
_symmetry.space_group_name_H-M   'P 1'
#
loop_
_entity.id
_entity.type
_entity.pdbx_description
1 polymer ?
#
loop_
_entity_poly.entity_id
_entity_poly.type
_entity_poly.pdbx_seq_one_letter_code
_entity_poly.pdbx_strand_id
1 'polypeptide(L)'
;MYLCTIPNEKILFMNLQDIPKIKHTNSNNFFLLCGPCAIEGEDMALRIAEKVLNITNKLEIPYIFKGSFKKANRSRVDSFMGIGDEKALKILQKVSETFDVPTVTDIHEISDAHLAANYVDVLQIPAFLVRQTDLVVAAAKTGKVINLKKGQFMSPESMKHAVQKVYDSGNNKAWITDRGTMFGYQDMIVDFRGIPTMRQYAPTVLDVTHSLQQPNQVAGVTGGRPDMIETIVRAGIVNNVDGLFIETHFDPANAKSDGANMLHLDNLEKLLTNLVAIRKTINSL
;
A
#
# COMPACT_ATOMS: atom_id res chain seq x y z
N MET A 1 -17.10 27.43 25.62
CA MET A 1 -17.09 25.97 25.70
C MET A 1 -18.05 25.49 24.63
N TYR A 2 -17.55 25.29 23.39
CA TYR A 2 -18.36 24.78 22.27
C TYR A 2 -18.22 23.26 22.26
N LEU A 3 -19.23 22.58 22.78
CA LEU A 3 -19.41 21.14 22.58
C LEU A 3 -19.80 20.92 21.12
N CYS A 4 -18.84 20.55 20.30
CA CYS A 4 -19.11 20.03 18.96
C CYS A 4 -19.69 18.63 19.14
N THR A 5 -21.00 18.50 19.17
CA THR A 5 -21.70 17.23 19.09
C THR A 5 -21.54 16.73 17.67
N ILE A 6 -20.59 15.81 17.46
CA ILE A 6 -20.54 15.01 16.23
C ILE A 6 -21.75 14.06 16.32
N PRO A 7 -22.66 14.08 15.32
CA PRO A 7 -23.73 13.10 15.28
C PRO A 7 -23.12 11.69 15.29
N ASN A 8 -23.70 10.78 16.06
CA ASN A 8 -23.38 9.35 16.12
C ASN A 8 -23.87 8.66 14.82
N GLU A 9 -23.48 9.16 13.66
CA GLU A 9 -23.57 8.41 12.42
C GLU A 9 -22.43 7.39 12.46
N LYS A 10 -22.81 6.10 12.49
CA LYS A 10 -21.86 5.01 12.26
C LYS A 10 -21.14 5.32 10.96
N ILE A 11 -19.88 5.72 11.05
CA ILE A 11 -19.01 5.84 9.87
C ILE A 11 -19.01 4.46 9.24
N LEU A 12 -19.69 4.30 8.11
CA LEU A 12 -19.63 3.08 7.31
C LEU A 12 -18.23 3.08 6.69
N PHE A 13 -17.31 2.33 7.28
CA PHE A 13 -16.02 2.09 6.69
C PHE A 13 -16.20 1.39 5.32
N MET A 14 -15.28 1.69 4.41
CA MET A 14 -15.21 1.03 3.11
C MET A 14 -15.27 -0.49 3.26
N ASN A 15 -16.14 -1.13 2.49
CA ASN A 15 -16.11 -2.57 2.32
C ASN A 15 -15.13 -2.93 1.19
N LEU A 16 -14.34 -4.00 1.34
CA LEU A 16 -13.49 -4.50 0.26
C LEU A 16 -14.27 -4.81 -1.02
N GLN A 17 -15.53 -5.22 -0.89
CA GLN A 17 -16.44 -5.46 -2.03
C GLN A 17 -16.71 -4.22 -2.89
N ASP A 18 -16.42 -3.01 -2.38
CA ASP A 18 -16.53 -1.77 -3.15
C ASP A 18 -15.38 -1.59 -4.17
N ILE A 19 -14.36 -2.43 -4.12
CA ILE A 19 -13.24 -2.43 -5.06
C ILE A 19 -13.62 -3.30 -6.26
N PRO A 20 -13.61 -2.77 -7.49
CA PRO A 20 -13.88 -3.58 -8.69
C PRO A 20 -12.93 -4.78 -8.79
N LYS A 21 -13.41 -5.90 -9.32
CA LYS A 21 -12.60 -7.11 -9.62
C LYS A 21 -11.94 -7.79 -8.42
N ILE A 22 -12.13 -7.32 -7.18
CA ILE A 22 -11.53 -7.97 -6.01
C ILE A 22 -12.24 -9.30 -5.74
N LYS A 23 -11.47 -10.34 -5.45
CA LYS A 23 -11.93 -11.69 -5.16
C LYS A 23 -11.66 -12.05 -3.70
N HIS A 24 -12.26 -13.15 -3.23
CA HIS A 24 -12.04 -13.73 -1.90
C HIS A 24 -12.38 -12.81 -0.71
N THR A 25 -13.26 -11.83 -0.88
CA THR A 25 -13.65 -10.87 0.17
C THR A 25 -14.35 -11.49 1.38
N ASN A 26 -14.87 -12.72 1.26
CA ASN A 26 -15.57 -13.46 2.31
C ASN A 26 -14.68 -14.49 3.04
N SER A 27 -13.36 -14.52 2.75
CA SER A 27 -12.44 -15.51 3.33
C SER A 27 -12.05 -15.24 4.78
N ASN A 28 -12.42 -14.09 5.34
CA ASN A 28 -11.95 -13.59 6.65
C ASN A 28 -10.42 -13.48 6.74
N ASN A 29 -9.76 -13.37 5.59
CA ASN A 29 -8.32 -13.20 5.49
C ASN A 29 -7.97 -11.70 5.45
N PHE A 30 -6.69 -11.37 5.56
CA PHE A 30 -6.18 -10.03 5.25
C PHE A 30 -6.18 -9.83 3.73
N PHE A 31 -6.33 -8.59 3.26
CA PHE A 31 -6.11 -8.30 1.84
C PHE A 31 -4.64 -7.94 1.57
N LEU A 32 -4.20 -8.11 0.33
CA LEU A 32 -2.81 -7.95 -0.06
C LEU A 32 -2.65 -6.95 -1.21
N LEU A 33 -1.88 -5.88 -0.97
CA LEU A 33 -1.31 -5.04 -2.03
C LEU A 33 0.09 -5.57 -2.35
N CYS A 34 0.29 -6.12 -3.54
CA CYS A 34 1.57 -6.73 -3.88
C CYS A 34 1.93 -6.52 -5.36
N GLY A 35 3.22 -6.32 -5.61
CA GLY A 35 3.78 -6.13 -6.95
C GLY A 35 5.15 -5.47 -6.89
N PRO A 36 5.69 -4.99 -8.02
CA PRO A 36 7.00 -4.35 -8.06
C PRO A 36 6.95 -2.94 -7.44
N CYS A 37 8.10 -2.43 -7.04
CA CYS A 37 8.21 -1.04 -6.58
C CYS A 37 7.76 -0.05 -7.66
N ALA A 38 8.24 -0.23 -8.90
CA ALA A 38 7.86 0.58 -10.06
C ALA A 38 7.61 -0.31 -11.28
N ILE A 39 6.83 0.19 -12.23
CA ILE A 39 6.63 -0.47 -13.52
C ILE A 39 7.88 -0.21 -14.38
N GLU A 40 8.65 -1.26 -14.64
CA GLU A 40 9.87 -1.21 -15.44
C GLU A 40 9.67 -1.71 -16.88
N GLY A 41 8.58 -2.44 -17.11
CA GLY A 41 8.19 -3.01 -18.39
C GLY A 41 6.96 -3.90 -18.29
N GLU A 42 6.37 -4.23 -19.43
CA GLU A 42 5.13 -5.01 -19.49
C GLU A 42 5.34 -6.47 -19.06
N ASP A 43 6.34 -7.15 -19.64
CA ASP A 43 6.64 -8.56 -19.31
C ASP A 43 6.86 -8.76 -17.81
N MET A 44 7.66 -7.89 -17.20
CA MET A 44 7.91 -7.94 -15.75
C MET A 44 6.63 -7.81 -14.94
N ALA A 45 5.77 -6.84 -15.28
CA ALA A 45 4.53 -6.59 -14.55
C ALA A 45 3.57 -7.77 -14.68
N LEU A 46 3.38 -8.31 -15.88
CA LEU A 46 2.50 -9.47 -16.13
C LEU A 46 2.99 -10.73 -15.40
N ARG A 47 4.29 -11.03 -15.46
CA ARG A 47 4.87 -12.21 -14.78
C ARG A 47 4.72 -12.14 -13.26
N ILE A 48 4.94 -10.97 -12.66
CA ILE A 48 4.76 -10.79 -11.22
C ILE A 48 3.28 -10.92 -10.86
N ALA A 49 2.39 -10.26 -11.59
CA ALA A 49 0.95 -10.30 -11.35
C ALA A 49 0.39 -11.73 -11.41
N GLU A 50 0.75 -12.49 -12.45
CA GLU A 50 0.33 -13.89 -12.63
C GLU A 50 0.75 -14.77 -11.45
N LYS A 51 2.04 -14.69 -11.07
CA LYS A 51 2.56 -15.50 -9.96
C LYS A 51 1.90 -15.15 -8.62
N VAL A 52 1.74 -13.85 -8.32
CA VAL A 52 1.07 -13.41 -7.09
C VAL A 52 -0.40 -13.81 -7.10
N LEU A 53 -1.11 -13.66 -8.23
CA LEU A 53 -2.51 -14.06 -8.35
C LEU A 53 -2.70 -15.57 -8.12
N ASN A 54 -1.83 -16.41 -8.68
CA ASN A 54 -1.90 -17.86 -8.48
C ASN A 54 -1.74 -18.24 -7.00
N ILE A 55 -0.82 -17.56 -6.29
CA ILE A 55 -0.61 -17.77 -4.85
C ILE A 55 -1.84 -17.29 -4.06
N THR A 56 -2.33 -16.10 -4.33
CA THR A 56 -3.44 -15.51 -3.59
C THR A 56 -4.76 -16.24 -3.82
N ASN A 57 -5.03 -16.72 -5.03
CA ASN A 57 -6.19 -17.58 -5.32
C ASN A 57 -6.13 -18.90 -4.53
N LYS A 58 -4.97 -19.56 -4.48
CA LYS A 58 -4.77 -20.80 -3.70
C LYS A 58 -5.01 -20.59 -2.20
N LEU A 59 -4.65 -19.42 -1.69
CA LEU A 59 -4.73 -19.07 -0.26
C LEU A 59 -6.00 -18.28 0.10
N GLU A 60 -6.87 -18.00 -0.87
CA GLU A 60 -8.09 -17.21 -0.72
C GLU A 60 -7.80 -15.80 -0.11
N ILE A 61 -6.75 -15.14 -0.57
CA ILE A 61 -6.36 -13.79 -0.14
C ILE A 61 -6.91 -12.78 -1.14
N PRO A 62 -7.69 -11.75 -0.71
CA PRO A 62 -8.07 -10.64 -1.59
C PRO A 62 -6.81 -9.91 -2.08
N TYR A 63 -6.66 -9.75 -3.40
CA TYR A 63 -5.44 -9.27 -4.01
C TYR A 63 -5.65 -8.01 -4.84
N ILE A 64 -4.73 -7.04 -4.69
CA ILE A 64 -4.65 -5.81 -5.46
C ILE A 64 -3.21 -5.72 -6.01
N PHE A 65 -3.06 -5.66 -7.33
CA PHE A 65 -1.74 -5.50 -7.94
C PHE A 65 -1.21 -4.08 -7.72
N LYS A 66 -0.02 -3.97 -7.12
CA LYS A 66 0.64 -2.68 -6.88
C LYS A 66 1.80 -2.44 -7.83
N GLY A 67 1.85 -1.26 -8.42
CA GLY A 67 3.02 -0.78 -9.13
C GLY A 67 3.01 0.74 -9.26
N SER A 68 4.14 1.41 -8.99
CA SER A 68 4.22 2.85 -9.23
C SER A 68 4.44 3.14 -10.70
N PHE A 69 3.64 4.01 -11.31
CA PHE A 69 3.84 4.41 -12.69
C PHE A 69 5.03 5.37 -12.84
N LYS A 70 5.31 6.16 -11.80
CA LYS A 70 6.50 7.00 -11.67
C LYS A 70 6.97 7.09 -10.21
N LYS A 71 8.21 7.48 -10.03
CA LYS A 71 8.83 7.77 -8.73
C LYS A 71 9.26 9.24 -8.70
N ALA A 72 8.70 10.04 -7.78
CA ALA A 72 8.97 11.48 -7.71
C ALA A 72 9.97 11.86 -6.61
N ASN A 73 10.17 11.02 -5.60
CA ASN A 73 11.00 11.30 -4.42
C ASN A 73 12.34 10.54 -4.47
N ARG A 74 13.23 10.92 -5.37
CA ARG A 74 14.55 10.30 -5.51
C ARG A 74 15.64 11.09 -4.78
N SER A 75 16.60 10.37 -4.20
CA SER A 75 17.78 10.98 -3.55
C SER A 75 18.74 11.61 -4.58
N ARG A 76 18.74 11.11 -5.81
CA ARG A 76 19.60 11.60 -6.89
C ARG A 76 18.77 11.97 -8.11
N VAL A 77 19.20 13.01 -8.82
CA VAL A 77 18.53 13.51 -10.03
C VAL A 77 18.57 12.48 -11.20
N ASP A 78 19.64 11.68 -11.25
CA ASP A 78 19.85 10.65 -12.28
C ASP A 78 19.20 9.29 -11.93
N SER A 79 18.47 9.19 -10.83
CA SER A 79 17.78 7.95 -10.46
C SER A 79 16.63 7.64 -11.42
N PHE A 80 16.34 6.35 -11.56
CA PHE A 80 15.20 5.89 -12.36
C PHE A 80 13.88 6.47 -11.84
N MET A 81 13.16 7.19 -12.66
CA MET A 81 11.87 7.80 -12.33
C MET A 81 10.67 7.07 -12.93
N GLY A 82 10.87 6.28 -14.00
CA GLY A 82 9.80 5.57 -14.69
C GLY A 82 10.14 5.34 -16.17
N ILE A 83 9.19 4.73 -16.89
CA ILE A 83 9.29 4.43 -18.34
C ILE A 83 8.40 5.34 -19.20
N GLY A 84 7.89 6.42 -18.60
CA GLY A 84 6.87 7.31 -19.13
C GLY A 84 5.50 7.04 -18.53
N ASP A 85 4.83 8.11 -18.08
CA ASP A 85 3.64 8.04 -17.24
C ASP A 85 2.51 7.24 -17.90
N GLU A 86 2.10 7.64 -19.11
CA GLU A 86 1.00 6.97 -19.82
C GLU A 86 1.34 5.52 -20.20
N LYS A 87 2.60 5.26 -20.57
CA LYS A 87 3.06 3.90 -20.90
C LYS A 87 2.95 2.97 -19.67
N ALA A 88 3.39 3.44 -18.50
CA ALA A 88 3.32 2.66 -17.28
C ALA A 88 1.86 2.46 -16.81
N LEU A 89 1.01 3.49 -16.94
CA LEU A 89 -0.41 3.41 -16.61
C LEU A 89 -1.15 2.41 -17.52
N LYS A 90 -0.87 2.40 -18.83
CA LYS A 90 -1.42 1.39 -19.75
C LYS A 90 -0.98 -0.03 -19.40
N ILE A 91 0.22 -0.22 -18.88
CA ILE A 91 0.67 -1.53 -18.39
C ILE A 91 -0.14 -1.95 -17.15
N LEU A 92 -0.39 -1.04 -16.20
CA LEU A 92 -1.25 -1.32 -15.05
C LEU A 92 -2.67 -1.70 -15.47
N GLN A 93 -3.25 -0.97 -16.42
CA GLN A 93 -4.54 -1.29 -17.00
C GLN A 93 -4.52 -2.68 -17.65
N LYS A 94 -3.49 -3.00 -18.44
CA LYS A 94 -3.33 -4.30 -19.06
C LYS A 94 -3.24 -5.43 -18.06
N VAL A 95 -2.52 -5.26 -16.94
CA VAL A 95 -2.50 -6.23 -15.82
C VAL A 95 -3.92 -6.45 -15.29
N SER A 96 -4.66 -5.35 -15.04
CA SER A 96 -6.02 -5.42 -14.54
C SER A 96 -6.97 -6.16 -15.49
N GLU A 97 -6.88 -5.90 -16.78
CA GLU A 97 -7.72 -6.52 -17.81
C GLU A 97 -7.34 -8.00 -18.05
N THR A 98 -6.03 -8.32 -18.08
CA THR A 98 -5.55 -9.66 -18.36
C THR A 98 -5.89 -10.66 -17.24
N PHE A 99 -5.77 -10.22 -16.00
CA PHE A 99 -5.90 -11.10 -14.82
C PHE A 99 -7.19 -10.88 -14.03
N ASP A 100 -8.02 -9.94 -14.42
CA ASP A 100 -9.25 -9.56 -13.72
C ASP A 100 -8.98 -9.28 -12.22
N VAL A 101 -8.02 -8.36 -11.97
CA VAL A 101 -7.58 -7.92 -10.64
C VAL A 101 -7.59 -6.40 -10.53
N PRO A 102 -7.90 -5.82 -9.37
CA PRO A 102 -7.75 -4.38 -9.17
C PRO A 102 -6.28 -3.99 -9.13
N THR A 103 -6.02 -2.73 -9.50
CA THR A 103 -4.66 -2.17 -9.50
C THR A 103 -4.57 -0.90 -8.66
N VAL A 104 -3.38 -0.64 -8.12
CA VAL A 104 -3.04 0.56 -7.33
C VAL A 104 -1.73 1.18 -7.79
N THR A 105 -1.69 2.51 -7.86
CA THR A 105 -0.47 3.28 -8.14
C THR A 105 -0.37 4.52 -7.26
N ASP A 106 0.86 5.02 -7.06
CA ASP A 106 1.12 6.27 -6.34
C ASP A 106 0.77 7.47 -7.23
N ILE A 107 0.33 8.57 -6.62
CA ILE A 107 0.18 9.88 -7.27
C ILE A 107 0.96 10.94 -6.49
N HIS A 108 1.49 11.96 -7.17
CA HIS A 108 2.37 12.95 -6.56
C HIS A 108 1.87 14.38 -6.74
N GLU A 109 1.05 14.61 -7.75
CA GLU A 109 0.47 15.91 -8.13
C GLU A 109 -1.03 15.77 -8.40
N ILE A 110 -1.75 16.89 -8.41
CA ILE A 110 -3.18 16.94 -8.69
C ILE A 110 -3.49 16.37 -10.08
N SER A 111 -2.64 16.70 -11.06
CA SER A 111 -2.74 16.18 -12.43
C SER A 111 -2.62 14.66 -12.50
N ASP A 112 -1.78 14.07 -11.65
CA ASP A 112 -1.63 12.60 -11.57
C ASP A 112 -2.92 11.94 -11.10
N ALA A 113 -3.64 12.56 -10.15
CA ALA A 113 -4.90 12.01 -9.66
C ALA A 113 -5.93 11.83 -10.79
N HIS A 114 -6.08 12.87 -11.63
CA HIS A 114 -6.98 12.82 -12.78
C HIS A 114 -6.51 11.85 -13.86
N LEU A 115 -5.22 11.81 -14.14
CA LEU A 115 -4.64 10.92 -15.13
C LEU A 115 -4.76 9.45 -14.70
N ALA A 116 -4.23 9.11 -13.53
CA ALA A 116 -4.15 7.73 -13.06
C ALA A 116 -5.53 7.11 -12.80
N ALA A 117 -6.53 7.91 -12.37
CA ALA A 117 -7.88 7.43 -12.15
C ALA A 117 -8.54 6.79 -13.39
N ASN A 118 -8.06 7.07 -14.61
CA ASN A 118 -8.57 6.43 -15.82
C ASN A 118 -8.02 5.02 -16.04
N TYR A 119 -6.99 4.62 -15.32
CA TYR A 119 -6.25 3.37 -15.56
C TYR A 119 -6.25 2.40 -14.39
N VAL A 120 -6.44 2.91 -13.14
CA VAL A 120 -6.34 2.10 -11.91
C VAL A 120 -7.58 2.23 -11.05
N ASP A 121 -7.75 1.29 -10.11
CA ASP A 121 -8.90 1.22 -9.21
C ASP A 121 -8.65 1.94 -7.89
N VAL A 122 -7.39 2.05 -7.49
CA VAL A 122 -6.94 2.64 -6.23
C VAL A 122 -5.85 3.67 -6.48
N LEU A 123 -5.97 4.84 -5.86
CA LEU A 123 -4.95 5.88 -5.84
C LEU A 123 -4.24 5.90 -4.50
N GLN A 124 -2.91 5.82 -4.51
CA GLN A 124 -2.11 5.89 -3.30
C GLN A 124 -1.50 7.27 -3.12
N ILE A 125 -1.73 7.87 -1.94
CA ILE A 125 -1.04 9.07 -1.49
C ILE A 125 0.24 8.66 -0.77
N PRO A 126 1.43 9.02 -1.27
CA PRO A 126 2.70 8.73 -0.62
C PRO A 126 2.80 9.34 0.78
N ALA A 127 3.59 8.70 1.65
CA ALA A 127 3.73 9.10 3.05
C ALA A 127 4.17 10.57 3.24
N PHE A 128 5.08 11.07 2.41
CA PHE A 128 5.52 12.47 2.48
C PHE A 128 4.43 13.47 2.08
N LEU A 129 3.46 13.05 1.26
CA LEU A 129 2.43 13.92 0.68
C LEU A 129 1.06 13.79 1.37
N VAL A 130 0.92 12.92 2.37
CA VAL A 130 -0.37 12.61 3.00
C VAL A 130 -1.04 13.83 3.67
N ARG A 131 -0.27 14.87 3.99
CA ARG A 131 -0.79 16.12 4.53
C ARG A 131 -1.20 17.15 3.47
N GLN A 132 -0.84 16.96 2.21
CA GLN A 132 -1.15 17.87 1.11
C GLN A 132 -2.66 17.84 0.82
N THR A 133 -3.37 18.86 1.32
CA THR A 133 -4.84 18.90 1.28
C THR A 133 -5.36 18.81 -0.14
N ASP A 134 -4.83 19.62 -1.05
CA ASP A 134 -5.32 19.70 -2.43
C ASP A 134 -5.12 18.37 -3.18
N LEU A 135 -4.00 17.67 -2.94
CA LEU A 135 -3.74 16.36 -3.52
C LEU A 135 -4.73 15.29 -3.02
N VAL A 136 -4.95 15.25 -1.68
CA VAL A 136 -5.90 14.30 -1.07
C VAL A 136 -7.32 14.56 -1.56
N VAL A 137 -7.74 15.82 -1.62
CA VAL A 137 -9.06 16.22 -2.11
C VAL A 137 -9.22 15.89 -3.60
N ALA A 138 -8.22 16.17 -4.44
CA ALA A 138 -8.24 15.84 -5.85
C ALA A 138 -8.37 14.32 -6.07
N ALA A 139 -7.59 13.52 -5.34
CA ALA A 139 -7.69 12.07 -5.36
C ALA A 139 -9.09 11.59 -4.94
N ALA A 140 -9.60 12.09 -3.81
CA ALA A 140 -10.93 11.71 -3.31
C ALA A 140 -12.05 12.00 -4.31
N LYS A 141 -12.00 13.16 -4.97
CA LYS A 141 -12.99 13.58 -5.99
C LYS A 141 -13.02 12.70 -7.24
N THR A 142 -12.02 11.87 -7.46
CA THR A 142 -12.06 10.86 -8.56
C THR A 142 -13.06 9.74 -8.31
N GLY A 143 -13.55 9.58 -7.07
CA GLY A 143 -14.41 8.47 -6.64
C GLY A 143 -13.70 7.12 -6.51
N LYS A 144 -12.39 7.06 -6.77
CA LYS A 144 -11.55 5.88 -6.58
C LYS A 144 -11.30 5.62 -5.09
N VAL A 145 -10.85 4.42 -4.76
CA VAL A 145 -10.38 4.10 -3.40
C VAL A 145 -9.08 4.83 -3.14
N ILE A 146 -8.93 5.39 -1.94
CA ILE A 146 -7.73 6.16 -1.57
C ILE A 146 -6.92 5.42 -0.51
N ASN A 147 -5.71 5.03 -0.87
CA ASN A 147 -4.73 4.50 0.08
C ASN A 147 -3.88 5.65 0.64
N LEU A 148 -4.06 5.95 1.92
CA LEU A 148 -3.34 7.02 2.62
C LEU A 148 -2.14 6.44 3.37
N LYS A 149 -0.93 6.59 2.84
CA LYS A 149 0.28 6.17 3.57
C LYS A 149 0.59 7.14 4.71
N LYS A 150 0.66 6.60 5.95
CA LYS A 150 1.03 7.40 7.12
C LYS A 150 2.44 7.97 6.96
N GLY A 151 2.58 9.29 7.12
CA GLY A 151 3.89 9.93 7.17
C GLY A 151 4.73 9.41 8.32
N GLN A 152 6.03 9.19 8.08
CA GLN A 152 6.98 8.71 9.10
C GLN A 152 7.08 9.65 10.30
N PHE A 153 6.72 10.92 10.10
CA PHE A 153 6.72 12.02 11.07
C PHE A 153 5.37 12.21 11.77
N MET A 154 4.37 11.37 11.47
CA MET A 154 3.01 11.51 11.98
C MET A 154 2.72 10.46 13.05
N SER A 155 1.94 10.87 14.06
CA SER A 155 1.35 9.92 15.01
C SER A 155 0.15 9.18 14.38
N PRO A 156 -0.20 7.98 14.88
CA PRO A 156 -1.39 7.25 14.44
C PRO A 156 -2.69 8.08 14.53
N GLU A 157 -2.85 8.85 15.61
CA GLU A 157 -4.03 9.69 15.86
C GLU A 157 -4.21 10.78 14.81
N SER A 158 -3.10 11.31 14.29
CA SER A 158 -3.13 12.39 13.30
C SER A 158 -3.65 11.94 11.93
N MET A 159 -3.68 10.62 11.66
CA MET A 159 -4.23 10.06 10.43
C MET A 159 -5.75 10.26 10.31
N LYS A 160 -6.46 10.47 11.42
CA LYS A 160 -7.86 10.88 11.42
C LYS A 160 -8.12 12.06 10.47
N HIS A 161 -7.23 13.06 10.49
CA HIS A 161 -7.40 14.26 9.66
C HIS A 161 -7.20 13.98 8.17
N ALA A 162 -6.30 13.05 7.82
CA ALA A 162 -6.11 12.67 6.42
C ALA A 162 -7.33 11.90 5.88
N VAL A 163 -7.86 10.96 6.66
CA VAL A 163 -9.09 10.22 6.34
C VAL A 163 -10.28 11.18 6.23
N GLN A 164 -10.42 12.11 7.18
CA GLN A 164 -11.52 13.08 7.19
C GLN A 164 -11.55 13.94 5.92
N LYS A 165 -10.39 14.32 5.36
CA LYS A 165 -10.35 15.04 4.08
C LYS A 165 -10.98 14.25 2.93
N VAL A 166 -10.79 12.92 2.91
CA VAL A 166 -11.42 12.05 1.91
C VAL A 166 -12.94 12.04 2.11
N TYR A 167 -13.40 11.87 3.34
CA TYR A 167 -14.83 11.84 3.69
C TYR A 167 -15.52 13.18 3.41
N ASP A 168 -14.92 14.30 3.81
CA ASP A 168 -15.43 15.65 3.54
C ASP A 168 -15.49 15.98 2.04
N SER A 169 -14.73 15.24 1.22
CA SER A 169 -14.77 15.34 -0.25
C SER A 169 -15.91 14.51 -0.89
N GLY A 170 -16.75 13.86 -0.08
CA GLY A 170 -17.86 13.03 -0.54
C GLY A 170 -17.46 11.60 -0.94
N ASN A 171 -16.27 11.15 -0.56
CA ASN A 171 -15.76 9.80 -0.83
C ASN A 171 -15.53 9.04 0.49
N ASN A 172 -16.22 7.92 0.69
CA ASN A 172 -16.08 7.08 1.89
C ASN A 172 -15.12 5.90 1.71
N LYS A 173 -14.36 5.85 0.60
CA LYS A 173 -13.51 4.73 0.22
C LYS A 173 -12.04 5.05 0.53
N ALA A 174 -11.62 4.82 1.78
CA ALA A 174 -10.24 5.04 2.18
C ALA A 174 -9.76 3.94 3.12
N TRP A 175 -8.45 3.67 3.08
CA TRP A 175 -7.72 2.95 4.13
C TRP A 175 -6.40 3.66 4.45
N ILE A 176 -5.81 3.30 5.59
CA ILE A 176 -4.53 3.81 6.05
C ILE A 176 -3.48 2.73 5.87
N THR A 177 -2.31 3.08 5.33
CA THR A 177 -1.14 2.20 5.29
C THR A 177 -0.06 2.73 6.22
N ASP A 178 0.27 1.99 7.27
CA ASP A 178 1.41 2.29 8.14
C ASP A 178 2.70 1.75 7.53
N ARG A 179 3.71 2.59 7.46
CA ARG A 179 5.07 2.26 6.99
C ARG A 179 6.15 2.57 8.04
N GLY A 180 5.77 2.64 9.29
CA GLY A 180 6.65 2.95 10.40
C GLY A 180 6.83 4.44 10.67
N THR A 181 7.56 4.72 11.73
CA THR A 181 7.87 6.05 12.24
C THR A 181 9.38 6.23 12.36
N MET A 182 9.87 7.42 12.05
CA MET A 182 11.26 7.81 12.09
C MET A 182 11.64 8.35 13.46
N PHE A 183 12.73 7.83 14.07
CA PHE A 183 13.27 8.32 15.35
C PHE A 183 14.64 9.01 15.22
N GLY A 184 15.10 9.29 13.99
CA GLY A 184 16.38 9.96 13.74
C GLY A 184 17.61 9.04 13.74
N TYR A 185 17.45 7.73 13.82
CA TYR A 185 18.53 6.74 13.83
C TYR A 185 18.71 5.99 12.50
N GLN A 186 18.23 6.56 11.40
CA GLN A 186 18.28 5.94 10.06
C GLN A 186 17.55 4.58 9.94
N ASP A 187 16.72 4.24 10.92
CA ASP A 187 15.81 3.10 10.91
C ASP A 187 14.36 3.55 11.04
N MET A 188 13.45 2.74 10.49
CA MET A 188 12.02 2.87 10.71
C MET A 188 11.60 1.92 11.84
N ILE A 189 10.68 2.39 12.70
CA ILE A 189 10.10 1.59 13.77
C ILE A 189 8.59 1.49 13.54
N VAL A 190 8.06 0.27 13.57
CA VAL A 190 6.62 0.05 13.59
C VAL A 190 6.15 0.01 15.04
N ASP A 191 5.35 1.00 15.43
CA ASP A 191 4.67 0.97 16.73
C ASP A 191 3.31 0.29 16.57
N PHE A 192 3.24 -0.99 16.89
CA PHE A 192 2.03 -1.79 16.75
C PHE A 192 0.85 -1.30 17.60
N ARG A 193 1.06 -0.46 18.63
CA ARG A 193 0.01 0.20 19.39
C ARG A 193 -0.80 1.18 18.53
N GLY A 194 -0.20 1.66 17.45
CA GLY A 194 -0.85 2.54 16.48
C GLY A 194 -1.90 1.84 15.60
N ILE A 195 -1.80 0.53 15.40
CA ILE A 195 -2.72 -0.24 14.54
C ILE A 195 -4.18 -0.13 15.04
N PRO A 196 -4.50 -0.48 16.31
CA PRO A 196 -5.86 -0.35 16.80
C PRO A 196 -6.37 1.10 16.81
N THR A 197 -5.48 2.09 16.98
CA THR A 197 -5.85 3.51 16.89
C THR A 197 -6.29 3.88 15.47
N MET A 198 -5.50 3.54 14.45
CA MET A 198 -5.81 3.85 13.06
C MET A 198 -7.04 3.10 12.55
N ARG A 199 -7.26 1.87 13.00
CA ARG A 199 -8.46 1.07 12.67
C ARG A 199 -9.77 1.71 13.13
N GLN A 200 -9.73 2.66 14.08
CA GLN A 200 -10.92 3.45 14.45
C GLN A 200 -11.33 4.46 13.38
N TYR A 201 -10.44 4.80 12.44
CA TYR A 201 -10.67 5.80 11.41
C TYR A 201 -10.90 5.20 10.02
N ALA A 202 -10.19 4.10 9.70
CA ALA A 202 -10.32 3.38 8.43
C ALA A 202 -9.65 1.99 8.56
N PRO A 203 -9.92 1.04 7.65
CA PRO A 203 -9.13 -0.20 7.55
C PRO A 203 -7.64 0.11 7.49
N THR A 204 -6.82 -0.69 8.16
CA THR A 204 -5.38 -0.41 8.33
C THR A 204 -4.52 -1.50 7.72
N VAL A 205 -3.62 -1.09 6.84
CA VAL A 205 -2.65 -1.91 6.12
C VAL A 205 -1.27 -1.71 6.75
N LEU A 206 -0.49 -2.78 6.88
CA LEU A 206 0.92 -2.71 7.25
C LEU A 206 1.80 -2.87 6.01
N ASP A 207 2.64 -1.88 5.75
CA ASP A 207 3.67 -1.90 4.74
C ASP A 207 4.96 -2.51 5.31
N VAL A 208 5.23 -3.76 4.96
CA VAL A 208 6.38 -4.51 5.48
C VAL A 208 7.63 -4.34 4.62
N THR A 209 7.53 -3.65 3.50
CA THR A 209 8.67 -3.27 2.66
C THR A 209 9.30 -1.98 3.15
N HIS A 210 8.50 -0.91 3.19
CA HIS A 210 9.03 0.41 3.49
C HIS A 210 9.20 0.67 5.00
N SER A 211 8.57 -0.13 5.87
CA SER A 211 8.86 -0.09 7.32
C SER A 211 10.24 -0.62 7.69
N LEU A 212 10.92 -1.26 6.75
CA LEU A 212 12.27 -1.81 6.91
C LEU A 212 13.34 -1.04 6.13
N GLN A 213 12.97 0.10 5.54
CA GLN A 213 13.92 0.98 4.87
C GLN A 213 14.90 1.60 5.85
N GLN A 214 16.16 1.70 5.41
CA GLN A 214 17.23 2.46 6.07
C GLN A 214 17.58 3.65 5.17
N PRO A 215 16.93 4.81 5.37
CA PRO A 215 17.18 6.01 4.56
C PRO A 215 18.55 6.61 4.85
N ASN A 216 18.99 7.55 4.00
CA ASN A 216 20.20 8.36 4.19
C ASN A 216 21.50 7.53 4.26
N GLN A 217 21.60 6.45 3.50
CA GLN A 217 22.86 5.69 3.39
C GLN A 217 23.92 6.45 2.60
N VAL A 218 25.20 6.21 2.92
CA VAL A 218 26.36 6.91 2.33
C VAL A 218 26.40 6.79 0.80
N ALA A 219 25.93 5.69 0.24
CA ALA A 219 25.89 5.47 -1.21
C ALA A 219 24.78 6.27 -1.95
N GLY A 220 23.99 7.08 -1.25
CA GLY A 220 22.88 7.85 -1.85
C GLY A 220 21.70 6.99 -2.32
N VAL A 221 21.65 5.73 -1.90
CA VAL A 221 20.52 4.82 -2.11
C VAL A 221 19.98 4.36 -0.76
N THR A 222 18.68 4.13 -0.69
CA THR A 222 18.04 3.62 0.53
C THR A 222 18.43 2.16 0.73
N GLY A 223 19.00 1.83 1.88
CA GLY A 223 19.22 0.46 2.33
C GLY A 223 17.97 -0.16 2.91
N GLY A 224 18.04 -1.41 3.36
CA GLY A 224 16.92 -2.09 3.98
C GLY A 224 17.27 -3.39 4.67
N ARG A 225 16.28 -3.93 5.37
CA ARG A 225 16.35 -5.15 6.17
C ARG A 225 15.33 -6.19 5.71
N PRO A 226 15.44 -6.73 4.46
CA PRO A 226 14.49 -7.73 3.95
C PRO A 226 14.48 -9.02 4.79
N ASP A 227 15.55 -9.30 5.53
CA ASP A 227 15.66 -10.38 6.52
C ASP A 227 14.64 -10.24 7.66
N MET A 228 14.14 -9.03 7.93
CA MET A 228 13.17 -8.74 8.98
C MET A 228 11.70 -8.76 8.51
N ILE A 229 11.44 -8.93 7.22
CA ILE A 229 10.07 -8.93 6.67
C ILE A 229 9.18 -9.93 7.42
N GLU A 230 9.65 -11.16 7.60
CA GLU A 230 8.85 -12.19 8.27
C GLU A 230 8.55 -11.84 9.74
N THR A 231 9.48 -11.21 10.45
CA THR A 231 9.30 -10.77 11.84
C THR A 231 8.20 -9.69 11.92
N ILE A 232 8.31 -8.66 11.09
CA ILE A 232 7.38 -7.51 11.12
C ILE A 232 5.99 -7.91 10.63
N VAL A 233 5.90 -8.70 9.56
CA VAL A 233 4.59 -9.08 9.03
C VAL A 233 3.82 -10.01 9.98
N ARG A 234 4.48 -10.95 10.65
CA ARG A 234 3.86 -11.79 11.67
C ARG A 234 3.28 -10.95 12.82
N ALA A 235 4.05 -9.97 13.32
CA ALA A 235 3.58 -9.06 14.35
C ALA A 235 2.35 -8.25 13.87
N GLY A 236 2.33 -7.81 12.60
CA GLY A 236 1.17 -7.15 12.00
C GLY A 236 -0.08 -8.02 12.00
N ILE A 237 0.03 -9.27 11.55
CA ILE A 237 -1.11 -10.20 11.52
C ILE A 237 -1.65 -10.45 12.93
N VAL A 238 -0.78 -10.64 13.93
CA VAL A 238 -1.18 -10.82 15.35
C VAL A 238 -1.89 -9.57 15.89
N ASN A 239 -1.51 -8.37 15.42
CA ASN A 239 -2.17 -7.10 15.78
C ASN A 239 -3.40 -6.78 14.90
N ASN A 240 -3.95 -7.76 14.20
CA ASN A 240 -5.18 -7.63 13.43
C ASN A 240 -5.16 -6.53 12.36
N VAL A 241 -4.04 -6.33 11.64
CA VAL A 241 -4.06 -5.48 10.45
C VAL A 241 -5.07 -6.01 9.43
N ASP A 242 -5.79 -5.14 8.76
CA ASP A 242 -6.80 -5.53 7.76
C ASP A 242 -6.16 -5.95 6.44
N GLY A 243 -4.98 -5.42 6.14
CA GLY A 243 -4.24 -5.73 4.92
C GLY A 243 -2.72 -5.63 5.10
N LEU A 244 -2.02 -6.13 4.08
CA LEU A 244 -0.56 -6.08 3.96
C LEU A 244 -0.17 -5.40 2.65
N PHE A 245 0.95 -4.67 2.69
CA PHE A 245 1.60 -4.10 1.53
C PHE A 245 3.01 -4.71 1.43
N ILE A 246 3.28 -5.43 0.33
CA ILE A 246 4.54 -6.13 0.10
C ILE A 246 5.03 -5.85 -1.32
N GLU A 247 6.19 -5.21 -1.47
CA GLU A 247 6.85 -5.14 -2.76
C GLU A 247 7.65 -6.41 -3.01
N THR A 248 7.57 -6.93 -4.22
CA THR A 248 8.23 -8.17 -4.63
C THR A 248 8.75 -8.07 -6.06
N HIS A 249 9.83 -8.79 -6.32
CA HIS A 249 10.43 -8.90 -7.65
C HIS A 249 11.09 -10.28 -7.79
N PHE A 250 11.15 -10.83 -9.00
CA PHE A 250 11.86 -12.09 -9.27
C PHE A 250 13.38 -11.94 -9.28
N ASP A 251 13.87 -10.71 -9.37
CA ASP A 251 15.29 -10.34 -9.27
C ASP A 251 15.43 -8.97 -8.58
N PRO A 252 15.26 -8.92 -7.24
CA PRO A 252 15.35 -7.67 -6.49
C PRO A 252 16.68 -6.93 -6.66
N ALA A 253 17.77 -7.67 -6.84
CA ALA A 253 19.11 -7.09 -6.96
C ALA A 253 19.28 -6.20 -8.19
N ASN A 254 18.57 -6.51 -9.29
CA ASN A 254 18.60 -5.75 -10.54
C ASN A 254 17.38 -4.84 -10.74
N ALA A 255 16.47 -4.79 -9.76
CA ALA A 255 15.33 -3.88 -9.81
C ALA A 255 15.78 -2.41 -9.81
N LYS A 256 15.13 -1.59 -10.63
CA LYS A 256 15.50 -0.17 -10.81
C LYS A 256 15.10 0.74 -9.65
N SER A 257 14.29 0.22 -8.71
CA SER A 257 13.81 0.94 -7.53
C SER A 257 13.67 0.01 -6.35
N ASP A 258 14.15 0.45 -5.17
CA ASP A 258 14.00 -0.17 -3.84
C ASP A 258 14.35 -1.67 -3.73
N GLY A 259 15.21 -2.19 -4.62
CA GLY A 259 15.59 -3.60 -4.64
C GLY A 259 16.10 -4.15 -3.30
N ALA A 260 16.78 -3.31 -2.52
CA ALA A 260 17.31 -3.68 -1.19
C ALA A 260 16.22 -3.99 -0.15
N ASN A 261 14.95 -3.62 -0.41
CA ASN A 261 13.84 -3.79 0.53
C ASN A 261 12.80 -4.82 0.05
N MET A 262 12.85 -5.21 -1.22
CA MET A 262 11.83 -6.09 -1.78
C MET A 262 12.00 -7.55 -1.34
N LEU A 263 10.87 -8.22 -1.14
CA LEU A 263 10.83 -9.67 -0.98
C LEU A 263 11.13 -10.34 -2.33
N HIS A 264 12.01 -11.36 -2.35
CA HIS A 264 12.16 -12.19 -3.53
C HIS A 264 10.86 -12.97 -3.80
N LEU A 265 10.36 -12.91 -5.03
CA LEU A 265 9.05 -13.44 -5.41
C LEU A 265 8.88 -14.94 -5.09
N ASP A 266 9.95 -15.73 -5.15
CA ASP A 266 9.91 -17.15 -4.82
C ASP A 266 9.66 -17.44 -3.32
N ASN A 267 9.92 -16.46 -2.45
CA ASN A 267 9.67 -16.60 -1.01
C ASN A 267 8.23 -16.22 -0.61
N LEU A 268 7.46 -15.63 -1.53
CA LEU A 268 6.15 -15.06 -1.22
C LEU A 268 5.13 -16.13 -0.81
N GLU A 269 5.07 -17.26 -1.52
CA GLU A 269 4.09 -18.33 -1.24
C GLU A 269 4.26 -18.90 0.16
N LYS A 270 5.50 -19.22 0.54
CA LYS A 270 5.81 -19.74 1.88
C LYS A 270 5.43 -18.73 2.96
N LEU A 271 5.78 -17.46 2.76
CA LEU A 271 5.45 -16.41 3.70
C LEU A 271 3.93 -16.29 3.88
N LEU A 272 3.18 -16.12 2.79
CA LEU A 272 1.72 -15.96 2.85
C LEU A 272 1.01 -17.19 3.44
N THR A 273 1.48 -18.40 3.15
CA THR A 273 0.93 -19.62 3.76
C THR A 273 1.03 -19.61 5.28
N ASN A 274 2.19 -19.23 5.81
CA ASN A 274 2.39 -19.08 7.25
C ASN A 274 1.48 -18.01 7.85
N LEU A 275 1.32 -16.87 7.17
CA LEU A 275 0.49 -15.75 7.65
C LEU A 275 -1.00 -16.11 7.66
N VAL A 276 -1.48 -16.85 6.68
CA VAL A 276 -2.86 -17.36 6.65
C VAL A 276 -3.12 -18.29 7.84
N ALA A 277 -2.18 -19.16 8.17
CA ALA A 277 -2.28 -20.03 9.34
C ALA A 277 -2.38 -19.21 10.65
N ILE A 278 -1.53 -18.19 10.80
CA ILE A 278 -1.58 -17.28 11.95
C ILE A 278 -2.92 -16.53 11.99
N ARG A 279 -3.40 -16.00 10.85
CA ARG A 279 -4.69 -15.29 10.77
C ARG A 279 -5.86 -16.19 11.19
N LYS A 280 -5.89 -17.44 10.74
CA LYS A 280 -6.91 -18.40 11.14
C LYS A 280 -6.91 -18.64 12.65
N THR A 281 -5.74 -18.76 13.26
CA THR A 281 -5.61 -18.92 14.71
C THR A 281 -6.11 -17.67 15.45
N ILE A 282 -5.70 -16.47 15.02
CA ILE A 282 -6.15 -15.21 15.65
C ILE A 282 -7.68 -15.05 15.53
N ASN A 283 -8.28 -15.40 14.39
CA ASN A 283 -9.73 -15.32 14.19
C ASN A 283 -10.52 -16.31 15.07
N SER A 284 -9.87 -17.33 15.64
CA SER A 284 -10.50 -18.33 16.51
C SER A 284 -10.39 -18.00 18.01
N LEU A 285 -9.61 -16.95 18.36
CA LEU A 285 -9.46 -16.43 19.73
C LEU A 285 -10.51 -15.38 20.05
#